data_2872a44faf65ad5b7e9c037e8fa159fd
#
_entry.id   2872a44faf65ad5b7e9c037e8fa159fd
#
_cell.length_a   1.000
_cell.length_b   1.000
_cell.length_c   1.000
_cell.angle_alpha   90.00
_cell.angle_beta   90.00
_cell.angle_gamma   90.00
#
_symmetry.space_group_name_H-M   'P 1'
#
loop_
_entity.id
_entity.type
_entity.pdbx_description
1 polymer ?
#
loop_
_entity_poly.entity_id
_entity_poly.type
_entity_poly.pdbx_seq_one_letter_code
_entity_poly.pdbx_strand_id
1 'polypeptide(L)'
;MVALHDAMHGKVRGHPVGISLFYDEIPAAYEGAKVDPCAIVRLAMDHEKICYIDRVYQACMTGAFAAGVHEASFEIRTGQCMSKNRPAITDLAAARSKTGQYVLPQGMLRAIGAAPLNNVPQGVKVDWICVVCNPRWANWIGGARSVLDGTSPHGSAGTSFCSDLFSVPWHTDNVVITPGGIGGRVNNRLKPEEMFVIVPIKYSDSLLKILAVGIDDIDAWVTREAT
;
A
#
# COMPACT_ATOMS: atom_id res chain seq x y z
N MET A 1 3.25 -3.38 -17.44
CA MET A 1 3.24 -2.25 -16.50
C MET A 1 2.79 -0.96 -17.16
N VAL A 2 3.38 -0.55 -18.30
CA VAL A 2 2.99 0.68 -18.99
C VAL A 2 1.49 0.71 -19.33
N ALA A 3 0.94 -0.34 -19.94
CA ALA A 3 -0.49 -0.39 -20.26
C ALA A 3 -1.40 -0.23 -19.04
N LEU A 4 -1.01 -0.77 -17.88
CA LEU A 4 -1.77 -0.63 -16.64
C LEU A 4 -1.65 0.78 -16.05
N HIS A 5 -0.47 1.38 -16.12
CA HIS A 5 -0.27 2.79 -15.76
C HIS A 5 -1.19 3.69 -16.58
N ASP A 6 -1.21 3.51 -17.91
CA ASP A 6 -2.00 4.33 -18.83
C ASP A 6 -3.51 4.15 -18.59
N ALA A 7 -3.95 2.93 -18.33
CA ALA A 7 -5.34 2.64 -17.99
C ALA A 7 -5.80 3.31 -16.67
N MET A 8 -4.89 3.55 -15.74
CA MET A 8 -5.16 4.23 -14.46
C MET A 8 -4.97 5.74 -14.52
N HIS A 9 -4.29 6.27 -15.57
CA HIS A 9 -4.00 7.69 -15.68
C HIS A 9 -5.29 8.53 -15.64
N GLY A 10 -5.28 9.60 -14.86
CA GLY A 10 -6.44 10.47 -14.65
C GLY A 10 -7.54 9.91 -13.73
N LYS A 11 -7.48 8.62 -13.37
CA LYS A 11 -8.43 7.94 -12.47
C LYS A 11 -7.91 7.87 -11.04
N VAL A 12 -6.59 7.85 -10.87
CA VAL A 12 -5.90 7.84 -9.59
C VAL A 12 -5.04 9.09 -9.44
N ARG A 13 -4.63 9.39 -8.21
CA ARG A 13 -3.73 10.50 -7.94
C ARG A 13 -2.32 10.16 -8.38
N GLY A 14 -1.68 11.07 -9.10
CA GLY A 14 -0.29 10.92 -9.54
C GLY A 14 -0.05 9.64 -10.33
N HIS A 15 1.09 9.01 -10.09
CA HIS A 15 1.44 7.75 -10.72
C HIS A 15 1.01 6.55 -9.87
N PRO A 16 0.43 5.48 -10.45
CA PRO A 16 0.39 4.19 -9.79
C PRO A 16 1.80 3.76 -9.40
N VAL A 17 1.96 3.18 -8.22
CA VAL A 17 3.28 2.83 -7.65
C VAL A 17 3.45 1.32 -7.63
N GLY A 18 4.50 0.83 -8.27
CA GLY A 18 4.95 -0.55 -8.13
C GLY A 18 5.75 -0.71 -6.84
N ILE A 19 5.36 -1.68 -6.01
CA ILE A 19 6.09 -2.07 -4.80
C ILE A 19 6.80 -3.39 -5.06
N SER A 20 8.09 -3.44 -4.73
CA SER A 20 8.98 -4.58 -4.95
C SER A 20 9.64 -5.02 -3.65
N LEU A 21 9.64 -6.31 -3.38
CA LEU A 21 10.32 -6.91 -2.23
C LEU A 21 11.70 -7.41 -2.67
N PHE A 22 12.75 -6.92 -2.05
CA PHE A 22 14.13 -7.33 -2.31
C PHE A 22 14.61 -8.25 -1.19
N TYR A 23 14.96 -9.49 -1.54
CA TYR A 23 15.43 -10.51 -0.60
C TYR A 23 16.95 -10.52 -0.52
N ASP A 24 17.65 -10.43 -1.65
CA ASP A 24 19.10 -10.58 -1.75
C ASP A 24 19.77 -9.27 -2.14
N GLU A 25 19.49 -8.75 -3.32
CA GLU A 25 20.14 -7.56 -3.88
C GLU A 25 19.13 -6.43 -4.12
N ILE A 26 19.58 -5.20 -3.90
CA ILE A 26 18.83 -4.00 -4.24
C ILE A 26 19.33 -3.54 -5.60
N PRO A 27 18.46 -3.45 -6.63
CA PRO A 27 18.88 -3.00 -7.95
C PRO A 27 19.48 -1.58 -7.90
N ALA A 28 20.60 -1.36 -8.60
CA ALA A 28 21.35 -0.10 -8.57
C ALA A 28 20.54 1.15 -8.98
N ALA A 29 19.43 0.96 -9.68
CA ALA A 29 18.52 2.05 -10.05
C ALA A 29 17.69 2.60 -8.87
N TYR A 30 17.65 1.89 -7.74
CA TYR A 30 16.92 2.32 -6.56
C TYR A 30 17.83 3.11 -5.61
N GLU A 31 17.38 4.27 -5.18
CA GLU A 31 18.09 5.12 -4.22
C GLU A 31 17.52 4.95 -2.80
N GLY A 32 18.39 4.88 -1.79
CA GLY A 32 17.97 4.77 -0.39
C GLY A 32 17.23 6.02 0.09
N ALA A 33 16.03 5.86 0.64
CA ALA A 33 15.20 6.97 1.09
C ALA A 33 15.05 6.97 2.61
N LYS A 34 15.62 7.99 3.28
CA LYS A 34 15.49 8.16 4.73
C LYS A 34 14.16 8.83 5.09
N VAL A 35 13.07 8.10 4.92
CA VAL A 35 11.70 8.54 5.19
C VAL A 35 10.95 7.49 6.00
N ASP A 36 9.76 7.82 6.49
CA ASP A 36 8.86 6.80 7.04
C ASP A 36 8.54 5.76 5.97
N PRO A 37 8.57 4.46 6.26
CA PRO A 37 8.41 3.40 5.27
C PRO A 37 7.21 3.59 4.34
N CYS A 38 6.08 4.02 4.87
CA CYS A 38 4.90 4.27 4.03
C CYS A 38 5.03 5.50 3.11
N ALA A 39 5.96 6.43 3.38
CA ALA A 39 6.14 7.63 2.58
C ALA A 39 6.85 7.39 1.24
N ILE A 40 7.45 6.19 1.03
CA ILE A 40 8.03 5.84 -0.28
C ILE A 40 6.96 5.84 -1.39
N VAL A 41 5.70 5.56 -1.04
CA VAL A 41 4.59 5.64 -1.99
C VAL A 41 4.47 7.05 -2.54
N ARG A 42 4.48 8.07 -1.67
CA ARG A 42 4.42 9.46 -2.10
C ARG A 42 5.63 9.86 -2.94
N LEU A 43 6.83 9.42 -2.56
CA LEU A 43 8.05 9.73 -3.33
C LEU A 43 7.94 9.20 -4.76
N ALA A 44 7.41 7.99 -4.94
CA ALA A 44 7.20 7.41 -6.27
C ALA A 44 6.00 8.04 -6.99
N MET A 45 4.88 8.26 -6.29
CA MET A 45 3.62 8.75 -6.85
C MET A 45 3.69 10.21 -7.29
N ASP A 46 4.18 11.10 -6.42
CA ASP A 46 4.13 12.55 -6.60
C ASP A 46 5.46 13.12 -7.11
N HIS A 47 6.59 12.43 -6.91
CA HIS A 47 7.93 12.93 -7.23
C HIS A 47 8.71 12.01 -8.19
N GLU A 48 8.06 10.99 -8.73
CA GLU A 48 8.63 10.03 -9.70
C GLU A 48 9.95 9.37 -9.25
N LYS A 49 10.16 9.25 -7.92
CA LYS A 49 11.37 8.66 -7.38
C LYS A 49 11.34 7.14 -7.48
N ILE A 50 12.47 6.56 -7.88
CA ILE A 50 12.76 5.14 -7.77
C ILE A 50 13.58 4.97 -6.49
N CYS A 51 12.94 4.52 -5.43
CA CYS A 51 13.56 4.52 -4.10
C CYS A 51 13.27 3.25 -3.31
N TYR A 52 14.10 3.00 -2.29
CA TYR A 52 13.90 1.89 -1.36
C TYR A 52 14.03 2.35 0.10
N ILE A 53 13.46 1.56 0.99
CA ILE A 53 13.73 1.59 2.43
C ILE A 53 14.34 0.25 2.86
N ASP A 54 15.24 0.30 3.83
CA ASP A 54 15.85 -0.85 4.47
C ASP A 54 16.12 -0.57 5.96
N ARG A 55 16.98 -1.36 6.58
CA ARG A 55 17.37 -1.17 7.98
C ARG A 55 18.05 0.17 8.25
N VAL A 56 18.76 0.75 7.27
CA VAL A 56 19.53 2.01 7.38
C VAL A 56 18.69 3.18 6.88
N TYR A 57 18.07 3.01 5.73
CA TYR A 57 17.26 4.02 5.07
C TYR A 57 15.80 3.88 5.49
N GLN A 58 15.47 4.42 6.66
CA GLN A 58 14.11 4.54 7.19
C GLN A 58 14.09 5.55 8.34
N ALA A 59 12.95 6.19 8.60
CA ALA A 59 12.79 7.18 9.65
C ALA A 59 11.76 6.78 10.74
N CYS A 60 11.06 5.64 10.56
CA CYS A 60 10.05 5.16 11.48
C CYS A 60 10.27 3.68 11.80
N MET A 61 10.81 3.38 12.98
CA MET A 61 11.09 2.00 13.40
C MET A 61 9.83 1.12 13.48
N THR A 62 8.68 1.70 13.86
CA THR A 62 7.41 0.96 13.89
C THR A 62 6.97 0.54 12.49
N GLY A 63 7.11 1.43 11.51
CA GLY A 63 6.83 1.11 10.11
C GLY A 63 7.83 0.12 9.54
N ALA A 64 9.11 0.27 9.85
CA ALA A 64 10.16 -0.64 9.43
C ALA A 64 9.99 -2.06 10.00
N PHE A 65 9.50 -2.16 11.25
CA PHE A 65 9.11 -3.43 11.84
C PHE A 65 7.93 -4.08 11.09
N ALA A 66 6.86 -3.33 10.85
CA ALA A 66 5.72 -3.85 10.08
C ALA A 66 6.16 -4.32 8.69
N ALA A 67 7.07 -3.59 8.06
CA ALA A 67 7.65 -3.89 6.76
C ALA A 67 8.71 -5.02 6.77
N GLY A 68 9.02 -5.62 7.91
CA GLY A 68 9.97 -6.74 8.01
C GLY A 68 11.45 -6.38 7.82
N VAL A 69 11.79 -5.09 7.64
CA VAL A 69 13.17 -4.64 7.37
C VAL A 69 13.96 -4.26 8.62
N HIS A 70 13.30 -4.24 9.78
CA HIS A 70 13.93 -3.91 11.06
C HIS A 70 13.33 -4.71 12.21
N GLU A 71 14.16 -5.26 13.09
CA GLU A 71 13.70 -5.93 14.29
C GLU A 71 13.01 -4.98 15.26
N ALA A 72 11.98 -5.45 15.94
CA ALA A 72 11.28 -4.67 16.93
C ALA A 72 12.02 -4.59 18.24
N SER A 73 12.20 -3.40 18.78
CA SER A 73 12.52 -3.20 20.19
C SER A 73 11.38 -3.68 21.08
N PHE A 74 11.66 -3.86 22.38
CA PHE A 74 10.64 -4.21 23.37
C PHE A 74 9.44 -3.22 23.33
N GLU A 75 9.70 -1.92 23.23
CA GLU A 75 8.67 -0.88 23.18
C GLU A 75 7.76 -0.99 21.94
N ILE A 76 8.33 -1.41 20.81
CA ILE A 76 7.54 -1.62 19.58
C ILE A 76 6.69 -2.88 19.73
N ARG A 77 7.26 -3.98 20.21
CA ARG A 77 6.53 -5.25 20.37
C ARG A 77 5.39 -5.16 21.37
N THR A 78 5.56 -4.41 22.45
CA THR A 78 4.53 -4.20 23.48
C THR A 78 3.56 -3.07 23.17
N GLY A 79 3.83 -2.27 22.11
CA GLY A 79 3.01 -1.09 21.77
C GLY A 79 3.28 0.15 22.63
N GLN A 80 4.22 0.08 23.58
CA GLN A 80 4.56 1.24 24.45
C GLN A 80 4.99 2.48 23.65
N CYS A 81 5.58 2.28 22.48
CA CYS A 81 5.91 3.40 21.58
C CYS A 81 4.67 4.20 21.14
N MET A 82 3.48 3.60 21.16
CA MET A 82 2.24 4.28 20.78
C MET A 82 1.64 5.06 21.96
N SER A 83 1.63 4.49 23.16
CA SER A 83 1.10 5.15 24.36
C SER A 83 1.95 6.34 24.80
N LYS A 84 3.27 6.24 24.70
CA LYS A 84 4.20 7.36 25.00
C LYS A 84 3.94 8.60 24.14
N ASN A 85 3.57 8.41 22.88
CA ASN A 85 3.38 9.50 21.93
C ASN A 85 1.91 9.93 21.78
N ARG A 86 0.99 9.25 22.43
CA ARG A 86 -0.46 9.49 22.34
C ARG A 86 -1.11 9.23 23.70
N PRO A 87 -1.17 10.23 24.57
CA PRO A 87 -1.66 10.05 25.95
C PRO A 87 -3.08 9.51 26.07
N ALA A 88 -3.90 9.62 25.01
CA ALA A 88 -5.25 9.06 24.96
C ALA A 88 -5.25 7.53 24.70
N ILE A 89 -4.11 6.92 24.37
CA ILE A 89 -4.00 5.49 24.13
C ILE A 89 -3.43 4.83 25.37
N THR A 90 -4.20 3.97 26.02
CA THR A 90 -3.72 3.17 27.15
C THR A 90 -2.72 2.12 26.67
N ASP A 91 -1.82 1.71 27.55
CA ASP A 91 -0.81 0.66 27.23
C ASP A 91 -1.48 -0.66 26.79
N LEU A 92 -2.64 -1.00 27.39
CA LEU A 92 -3.42 -2.18 26.99
C LEU A 92 -3.98 -2.05 25.59
N ALA A 93 -4.52 -0.88 25.21
CA ALA A 93 -5.02 -0.64 23.86
C ALA A 93 -3.89 -0.65 22.84
N ALA A 94 -2.75 -0.08 23.18
CA ALA A 94 -1.54 -0.09 22.35
C ALA A 94 -1.01 -1.53 22.13
N ALA A 95 -0.95 -2.34 23.19
CA ALA A 95 -0.52 -3.74 23.11
C ALA A 95 -1.50 -4.57 22.23
N ARG A 96 -2.80 -4.43 22.43
CA ARG A 96 -3.83 -5.12 21.62
C ARG A 96 -3.75 -4.72 20.14
N SER A 97 -3.54 -3.44 19.86
CA SER A 97 -3.35 -2.93 18.51
C SER A 97 -2.13 -3.57 17.82
N LYS A 98 -1.08 -3.88 18.56
CA LYS A 98 0.13 -4.50 18.02
C LYS A 98 -0.01 -6.02 17.84
N THR A 99 -0.67 -6.71 18.74
CA THR A 99 -0.88 -8.16 18.62
C THR A 99 -1.76 -8.55 17.45
N GLY A 100 -2.69 -7.67 17.04
CA GLY A 100 -3.53 -7.88 15.85
C GLY A 100 -2.92 -7.36 14.55
N GLN A 101 -1.71 -6.80 14.58
CA GLN A 101 -1.06 -6.23 13.40
C GLN A 101 -0.35 -7.32 12.58
N TYR A 102 -0.64 -7.37 11.29
CA TYR A 102 0.19 -8.14 10.36
C TYR A 102 1.58 -7.54 10.28
N VAL A 103 2.60 -8.39 10.25
CA VAL A 103 4.01 -8.01 10.15
C VAL A 103 4.69 -8.95 9.17
N LEU A 104 5.50 -8.43 8.26
CA LEU A 104 6.33 -9.27 7.41
C LEU A 104 7.39 -10.03 8.24
N PRO A 105 7.77 -11.24 7.84
CA PRO A 105 8.80 -12.01 8.54
C PRO A 105 10.10 -11.21 8.67
N GLN A 106 10.61 -11.13 9.90
CA GLN A 106 11.82 -10.35 10.19
C GLN A 106 13.06 -11.04 9.63
N GLY A 107 13.96 -10.22 9.04
CA GLY A 107 15.23 -10.72 8.48
C GLY A 107 15.10 -11.44 7.14
N MET A 108 13.89 -11.61 6.61
CA MET A 108 13.67 -12.21 5.29
C MET A 108 13.93 -11.20 4.17
N LEU A 109 13.57 -9.93 4.38
CA LEU A 109 13.72 -8.87 3.40
C LEU A 109 14.98 -8.05 3.67
N ARG A 110 15.73 -7.78 2.62
CA ARG A 110 16.81 -6.80 2.62
C ARG A 110 16.26 -5.37 2.51
N ALA A 111 15.29 -5.17 1.61
CA ALA A 111 14.69 -3.85 1.38
C ALA A 111 13.29 -3.98 0.75
N ILE A 112 12.56 -2.87 0.76
CA ILE A 112 11.33 -2.68 -0.02
C ILE A 112 11.52 -1.49 -0.93
N GLY A 113 11.29 -1.70 -2.24
CA GLY A 113 11.36 -0.66 -3.27
C GLY A 113 9.99 -0.11 -3.65
N ALA A 114 10.00 1.14 -4.09
CA ALA A 114 8.86 1.80 -4.73
C ALA A 114 9.32 2.55 -5.97
N ALA A 115 8.56 2.45 -7.05
CA ALA A 115 8.80 3.16 -8.29
C ALA A 115 7.46 3.50 -8.97
N PRO A 116 7.37 4.58 -9.76
CA PRO A 116 6.24 4.79 -10.66
C PRO A 116 6.09 3.56 -11.56
N LEU A 117 4.86 3.08 -11.75
CA LEU A 117 4.62 1.80 -12.42
C LEU A 117 5.14 1.75 -13.87
N ASN A 118 5.12 2.90 -14.55
CA ASN A 118 5.66 3.06 -15.91
C ASN A 118 7.18 3.20 -15.95
N ASN A 119 7.83 3.42 -14.79
CA ASN A 119 9.26 3.64 -14.67
C ASN A 119 9.96 2.58 -13.77
N VAL A 120 9.31 1.45 -13.55
CA VAL A 120 9.93 0.31 -12.86
C VAL A 120 11.12 -0.18 -13.70
N PRO A 121 12.33 -0.28 -13.11
CA PRO A 121 13.51 -0.71 -13.85
C PRO A 121 13.33 -2.10 -14.47
N GLN A 122 13.91 -2.29 -15.65
CA GLN A 122 13.82 -3.56 -16.36
C GLN A 122 14.37 -4.72 -15.52
N GLY A 123 13.66 -5.84 -15.52
CA GLY A 123 14.02 -7.04 -14.74
C GLY A 123 13.60 -6.99 -13.26
N VAL A 124 13.11 -5.86 -12.76
CA VAL A 124 12.59 -5.77 -11.40
C VAL A 124 11.17 -6.34 -11.34
N LYS A 125 10.98 -7.29 -10.43
CA LYS A 125 9.66 -7.86 -10.13
C LYS A 125 8.88 -6.86 -9.27
N VAL A 126 7.67 -6.52 -9.69
CA VAL A 126 6.68 -5.86 -8.85
C VAL A 126 5.87 -6.92 -8.12
N ASP A 127 5.68 -6.78 -6.82
CA ASP A 127 4.87 -7.70 -6.02
C ASP A 127 3.42 -7.21 -5.89
N TRP A 128 3.22 -5.90 -5.72
CA TRP A 128 1.89 -5.27 -5.77
C TRP A 128 1.95 -3.83 -6.25
N ILE A 129 0.78 -3.33 -6.64
CA ILE A 129 0.58 -1.97 -7.10
C ILE A 129 -0.17 -1.21 -6.01
N CYS A 130 0.32 -0.04 -5.62
CA CYS A 130 -0.36 0.88 -4.73
C CYS A 130 -0.87 2.09 -5.50
N VAL A 131 -2.14 2.43 -5.32
CA VAL A 131 -2.75 3.63 -5.89
C VAL A 131 -3.45 4.44 -4.80
N VAL A 132 -3.53 5.74 -5.02
CA VAL A 132 -4.35 6.66 -4.24
C VAL A 132 -5.48 7.17 -5.12
N CYS A 133 -6.71 7.00 -4.66
CA CYS A 133 -7.91 7.39 -5.41
C CYS A 133 -9.06 7.75 -4.47
N ASN A 134 -10.14 8.26 -5.03
CA ASN A 134 -11.38 8.48 -4.28
C ASN A 134 -12.14 7.14 -4.03
N PRO A 135 -13.12 7.11 -3.12
CA PRO A 135 -13.88 5.90 -2.79
C PRO A 135 -14.57 5.24 -3.99
N ARG A 136 -15.01 6.02 -4.98
CA ARG A 136 -15.66 5.50 -6.19
C ARG A 136 -14.69 4.62 -6.99
N TRP A 137 -13.47 5.11 -7.25
CA TRP A 137 -12.45 4.33 -7.92
C TRP A 137 -11.90 3.19 -7.06
N ALA A 138 -11.80 3.40 -5.72
CA ALA A 138 -11.37 2.35 -4.81
C ALA A 138 -12.36 1.16 -4.82
N ASN A 139 -13.65 1.44 -4.81
CA ASN A 139 -14.69 0.41 -4.91
C ASN A 139 -14.62 -0.33 -6.25
N TRP A 140 -14.43 0.41 -7.35
CA TRP A 140 -14.32 -0.16 -8.68
C TRP A 140 -13.09 -1.06 -8.83
N ILE A 141 -11.90 -0.55 -8.47
CA ILE A 141 -10.64 -1.32 -8.50
C ILE A 141 -10.71 -2.53 -7.55
N GLY A 142 -11.27 -2.35 -6.35
CA GLY A 142 -11.44 -3.43 -5.38
C GLY A 142 -12.48 -4.45 -5.82
N GLY A 143 -13.60 -3.99 -6.38
CA GLY A 143 -14.66 -4.84 -6.92
C GLY A 143 -14.22 -5.69 -8.11
N ALA A 144 -13.16 -5.28 -8.79
CA ALA A 144 -12.53 -6.03 -9.87
C ALA A 144 -12.26 -7.48 -9.48
N ARG A 145 -11.76 -7.71 -8.27
CA ARG A 145 -11.54 -9.05 -7.77
C ARG A 145 -12.83 -9.83 -7.56
N SER A 146 -13.85 -9.18 -6.95
CA SER A 146 -15.14 -9.84 -6.69
C SER A 146 -15.81 -10.32 -7.97
N VAL A 147 -15.70 -9.54 -9.05
CA VAL A 147 -16.24 -9.89 -10.36
C VAL A 147 -15.47 -11.06 -11.01
N LEU A 148 -14.19 -11.21 -10.72
CA LEU A 148 -13.33 -12.19 -11.37
C LEU A 148 -13.36 -13.57 -10.71
N ASP A 149 -13.33 -13.61 -9.39
CA ASP A 149 -13.21 -14.86 -8.63
C ASP A 149 -14.22 -14.97 -7.47
N GLY A 150 -15.14 -14.03 -7.33
CA GLY A 150 -16.14 -14.00 -6.26
C GLY A 150 -15.57 -13.64 -4.89
N THR A 151 -14.29 -13.29 -4.79
CA THR A 151 -13.63 -12.99 -3.50
C THR A 151 -13.71 -11.51 -3.20
N SER A 152 -14.15 -11.16 -2.00
CA SER A 152 -14.19 -9.76 -1.55
C SER A 152 -12.77 -9.23 -1.28
N PRO A 153 -12.51 -7.95 -1.58
CA PRO A 153 -11.28 -7.29 -1.17
C PRO A 153 -11.18 -7.23 0.36
N HIS A 154 -9.97 -7.13 0.88
CA HIS A 154 -9.72 -6.95 2.30
C HIS A 154 -9.89 -5.47 2.66
N GLY A 155 -10.90 -5.15 3.46
CA GLY A 155 -11.05 -3.83 4.06
C GLY A 155 -10.16 -3.71 5.29
N SER A 156 -9.33 -2.69 5.35
CA SER A 156 -8.49 -2.40 6.51
C SER A 156 -8.69 -0.95 6.97
N ALA A 157 -8.98 -0.77 8.25
CA ALA A 157 -8.93 0.52 8.94
C ALA A 157 -7.86 0.49 10.03
N GLY A 158 -6.75 -0.17 9.72
CA GLY A 158 -5.71 -0.55 10.65
C GLY A 158 -5.03 0.62 11.37
N THR A 159 -4.42 0.28 12.47
CA THR A 159 -3.63 1.21 13.30
C THR A 159 -2.28 1.54 12.68
N SER A 160 -1.84 0.76 11.69
CA SER A 160 -0.56 0.93 11.01
C SER A 160 -0.73 0.80 9.50
N PHE A 161 -0.65 1.92 8.81
CA PHE A 161 -0.68 1.93 7.34
C PHE A 161 0.48 1.14 6.72
N CYS A 162 1.65 1.07 7.37
CA CYS A 162 2.74 0.22 6.88
C CYS A 162 2.36 -1.28 6.90
N SER A 163 1.54 -1.71 7.87
CA SER A 163 0.97 -3.05 7.86
C SER A 163 0.01 -3.25 6.69
N ASP A 164 -0.91 -2.31 6.48
CA ASP A 164 -1.87 -2.37 5.37
C ASP A 164 -1.18 -2.37 4.01
N LEU A 165 -0.08 -1.61 3.88
CA LEU A 165 0.65 -1.45 2.63
C LEU A 165 1.55 -2.64 2.30
N PHE A 166 2.24 -3.22 3.30
CA PHE A 166 3.27 -4.22 3.06
C PHE A 166 2.86 -5.62 3.51
N SER A 167 2.31 -5.73 4.71
CA SER A 167 2.13 -7.02 5.36
C SER A 167 0.79 -7.66 5.05
N VAL A 168 -0.29 -6.89 5.02
CA VAL A 168 -1.63 -7.43 4.72
C VAL A 168 -1.68 -8.02 3.31
N PRO A 169 -1.24 -7.34 2.23
CA PRO A 169 -1.27 -7.93 0.89
C PRO A 169 -0.36 -9.16 0.78
N TRP A 170 0.75 -9.22 1.53
CA TRP A 170 1.63 -10.39 1.55
C TRP A 170 0.98 -11.60 2.21
N HIS A 171 0.32 -11.40 3.38
CA HIS A 171 -0.32 -12.50 4.12
C HIS A 171 -1.64 -12.97 3.51
N THR A 172 -2.41 -12.04 2.96
CA THR A 172 -3.76 -12.35 2.45
C THR A 172 -3.78 -12.65 0.97
N ASP A 173 -2.72 -12.24 0.25
CA ASP A 173 -2.65 -12.32 -1.21
C ASP A 173 -3.90 -11.73 -1.88
N ASN A 174 -4.45 -10.68 -1.27
CA ASN A 174 -5.74 -10.06 -1.62
C ASN A 174 -5.58 -8.58 -1.94
N VAL A 175 -6.54 -8.02 -2.68
CA VAL A 175 -6.69 -6.57 -2.82
C VAL A 175 -7.01 -5.97 -1.45
N VAL A 176 -6.29 -4.92 -1.06
CA VAL A 176 -6.48 -4.22 0.19
C VAL A 176 -6.99 -2.81 -0.08
N ILE A 177 -8.10 -2.45 0.56
CA ILE A 177 -8.66 -1.10 0.53
C ILE A 177 -8.54 -0.52 1.94
N THR A 178 -7.86 0.63 2.07
CA THR A 178 -7.64 1.26 3.37
C THR A 178 -7.69 2.78 3.29
N PRO A 179 -8.35 3.45 4.25
CA PRO A 179 -8.26 4.91 4.36
C PRO A 179 -6.85 5.38 4.75
N GLY A 180 -5.94 4.45 5.09
CA GLY A 180 -4.64 4.73 5.66
C GLY A 180 -4.74 5.29 7.09
N GLY A 181 -4.05 4.75 8.06
CA GLY A 181 -4.00 5.30 9.42
C GLY A 181 -3.46 6.74 9.43
N ILE A 182 -3.57 7.44 10.56
CA ILE A 182 -3.17 8.86 10.70
C ILE A 182 -1.77 9.11 10.12
N GLY A 183 -0.78 8.28 10.46
CA GLY A 183 0.58 8.41 9.92
C GLY A 183 0.65 8.24 8.40
N GLY A 184 -0.07 7.26 7.85
CA GLY A 184 -0.13 7.04 6.40
C GLY A 184 -0.73 8.23 5.66
N ARG A 185 -1.82 8.79 6.18
CA ARG A 185 -2.47 9.98 5.59
C ARG A 185 -1.56 11.21 5.62
N VAL A 186 -0.94 11.49 6.77
CA VAL A 186 -0.02 12.64 6.93
C VAL A 186 1.20 12.48 6.03
N ASN A 187 1.87 11.33 6.05
CA ASN A 187 3.10 11.09 5.31
C ASN A 187 2.89 11.11 3.79
N ASN A 188 1.71 10.69 3.34
CA ASN A 188 1.35 10.69 1.92
C ASN A 188 0.49 11.89 1.51
N ARG A 189 0.24 12.84 2.42
CA ARG A 189 -0.55 14.06 2.17
C ARG A 189 -1.91 13.75 1.53
N LEU A 190 -2.61 12.73 2.05
CA LEU A 190 -3.92 12.36 1.54
C LEU A 190 -4.95 13.45 1.83
N LYS A 191 -5.77 13.74 0.83
CA LYS A 191 -6.97 14.55 1.01
C LYS A 191 -8.04 13.75 1.77
N PRO A 192 -9.01 14.41 2.42
CA PRO A 192 -10.06 13.72 3.18
C PRO A 192 -10.78 12.62 2.40
N GLU A 193 -11.04 12.87 1.11
CA GLU A 193 -11.74 11.98 0.17
C GLU A 193 -10.85 10.91 -0.47
N GLU A 194 -9.55 10.88 -0.18
CA GLU A 194 -8.63 9.91 -0.77
C GLU A 194 -8.41 8.71 0.12
N MET A 195 -8.17 7.56 -0.49
CA MET A 195 -7.82 6.29 0.14
C MET A 195 -6.81 5.53 -0.71
N PHE A 196 -6.21 4.51 -0.11
CA PHE A 196 -5.28 3.62 -0.81
C PHE A 196 -6.00 2.36 -1.27
N VAL A 197 -5.59 1.88 -2.44
CA VAL A 197 -5.89 0.54 -2.91
C VAL A 197 -4.57 -0.15 -3.27
N ILE A 198 -4.35 -1.31 -2.69
CA ILE A 198 -3.16 -2.13 -2.93
C ILE A 198 -3.59 -3.40 -3.66
N VAL A 199 -3.05 -3.62 -4.83
CA VAL A 199 -3.44 -4.71 -5.72
C VAL A 199 -2.25 -5.63 -5.97
N PRO A 200 -2.28 -6.91 -5.54
CA PRO A 200 -1.25 -7.86 -5.91
C PRO A 200 -1.09 -7.96 -7.43
N ILE A 201 0.16 -8.01 -7.92
CA ILE A 201 0.47 -7.91 -9.35
C ILE A 201 -0.19 -9.02 -10.19
N LYS A 202 -0.47 -10.17 -9.60
CA LYS A 202 -1.16 -11.27 -10.26
C LYS A 202 -2.56 -10.92 -10.77
N TYR A 203 -3.17 -9.86 -10.23
CA TYR A 203 -4.48 -9.35 -10.67
C TYR A 203 -4.38 -8.27 -11.74
N SER A 204 -3.18 -7.94 -12.24
CA SER A 204 -2.96 -6.86 -13.21
C SER A 204 -3.79 -7.01 -14.49
N ASP A 205 -3.85 -8.22 -15.06
CA ASP A 205 -4.62 -8.47 -16.29
C ASP A 205 -6.12 -8.32 -16.08
N SER A 206 -6.58 -8.74 -14.92
CA SER A 206 -7.96 -8.64 -14.52
C SER A 206 -8.37 -7.19 -14.28
N LEU A 207 -7.47 -6.44 -13.63
CA LEU A 207 -7.64 -5.02 -13.40
C LEU A 207 -7.69 -4.24 -14.73
N LEU A 208 -6.84 -4.58 -15.70
CA LEU A 208 -6.89 -3.99 -17.04
C LEU A 208 -8.25 -4.21 -17.71
N LYS A 209 -8.81 -5.42 -17.64
CA LYS A 209 -10.14 -5.73 -18.22
C LYS A 209 -11.23 -4.87 -17.62
N ILE A 210 -11.23 -4.67 -16.31
CA ILE A 210 -12.25 -3.87 -15.62
C ILE A 210 -12.09 -2.38 -15.88
N LEU A 211 -10.85 -1.88 -15.89
CA LEU A 211 -10.59 -0.48 -16.23
C LEU A 211 -10.97 -0.15 -17.68
N ALA A 212 -11.00 -1.14 -18.57
CA ALA A 212 -11.44 -0.99 -19.97
C ALA A 212 -12.95 -0.88 -20.11
N VAL A 213 -13.75 -1.45 -19.20
CA VAL A 213 -15.23 -1.39 -19.25
C VAL A 213 -15.75 0.00 -18.90
N GLY A 214 -15.02 0.79 -18.15
CA GLY A 214 -15.39 2.16 -17.76
C GLY A 214 -16.41 2.22 -16.62
N ILE A 215 -16.23 3.19 -15.74
CA ILE A 215 -17.11 3.37 -14.55
C ILE A 215 -18.46 3.97 -14.95
N ASP A 216 -18.51 4.69 -16.08
CA ASP A 216 -19.73 5.34 -16.56
C ASP A 216 -20.78 4.35 -17.07
N ASP A 217 -20.36 3.17 -17.56
CA ASP A 217 -21.26 2.09 -17.94
C ASP A 217 -22.03 1.52 -16.75
N ILE A 218 -21.44 1.57 -15.56
CA ILE A 218 -22.09 1.11 -14.32
C ILE A 218 -23.03 2.16 -13.75
N ASP A 219 -22.68 3.41 -13.80
CA ASP A 219 -23.60 4.47 -13.39
C ASP A 219 -24.86 4.45 -14.30
N ALA A 220 -24.68 4.15 -15.59
CA ALA A 220 -25.79 3.95 -16.52
C ALA A 220 -26.63 2.71 -16.17
N TRP A 221 -26.01 1.63 -15.68
CA TRP A 221 -26.72 0.42 -15.23
C TRP A 221 -27.50 0.65 -13.93
N VAL A 222 -26.84 1.24 -12.91
CA VAL A 222 -27.52 1.58 -11.63
C VAL A 222 -28.71 2.53 -11.84
N THR A 223 -28.58 3.48 -12.76
CA THR A 223 -29.67 4.43 -13.07
C THR A 223 -30.84 3.75 -13.78
N ARG A 224 -30.60 2.71 -14.60
CA ARG A 224 -31.66 1.96 -15.29
C ARG A 224 -32.46 1.05 -14.35
N GLU A 225 -31.84 0.52 -13.29
CA GLU A 225 -32.57 -0.33 -12.33
C GLU A 225 -33.31 0.47 -11.25
N ALA A 226 -33.02 1.77 -11.12
CA ALA A 226 -33.69 2.66 -10.17
C ALA A 226 -34.93 3.35 -10.75
N THR A 227 -35.21 3.14 -12.05
CA THR A 227 -36.43 3.64 -12.75
C THR A 227 -37.34 2.49 -13.11
#